data_e3b379755f79bc59332fa6cd48c6f2fa
#
_entry.id   e3b379755f79bc59332fa6cd48c6f2fa
#
_cell.length_a   1.000
_cell.length_b   1.000
_cell.length_c   1.000
_cell.angle_alpha   90.00
_cell.angle_beta   90.00
_cell.angle_gamma   90.00
#
_symmetry.space_group_name_H-M   'P 1'
#
loop_
_entity.id
_entity.type
_entity.pdbx_description
1 polymer ?
#
loop_
_entity_poly.entity_id
_entity_poly.type
_entity_poly.pdbx_seq_one_letter_code
_entity_poly.pdbx_strand_id
1 'polypeptide(L)'
;MKRKLTVIMAAAIMAAMTACGGTQPESVPADGTGAVEETTADSGEAQTEAEAEDEENYDTGDAMLDNVRNQDEIGEKELLVISFGTSFNDSRRLTIGAIEDAIEKAMPDYSVRRGFTANIVIDHVNKRDGVLIDDVDAALKRAADNGVKTLVIQPTHLMNGLEYNDVCKQVAAVSDGFEKVAIGEPLLTSDDDFNRVEKAIVDWTAEYDDGKTAICFMGHGTEADSNAIYQKMQDLLTGDGYTNYFVGTVEATPSLDDVLAKVKAGSYERVVLEPLMVVAGDHANNDMAGDEEDSWKSVFEKEGYKVECLLRGLGENEEIQKLYVEHAQAAADSIK
;
A
#
# COMPACT_ATOMS: atom_id res chain seq x y z
N MET A 1 18.63 -20.90 -27.26
CA MET A 1 17.66 -21.01 -28.40
C MET A 1 16.54 -20.04 -28.12
N LYS A 2 16.56 -18.89 -28.78
CA LYS A 2 15.64 -17.77 -28.53
C LYS A 2 14.26 -18.11 -29.07
N ARG A 3 13.23 -18.08 -28.23
CA ARG A 3 11.82 -18.11 -28.67
C ARG A 3 11.28 -16.67 -28.69
N LYS A 4 11.02 -16.18 -29.87
CA LYS A 4 10.32 -14.91 -30.10
C LYS A 4 8.82 -15.12 -29.85
N LEU A 5 8.23 -14.35 -28.95
CA LEU A 5 6.77 -14.24 -28.82
C LEU A 5 6.30 -13.10 -29.70
N THR A 6 5.34 -13.40 -30.58
CA THR A 6 4.75 -12.45 -31.52
C THR A 6 3.44 -11.97 -30.93
N VAL A 7 3.36 -10.67 -30.62
CA VAL A 7 2.13 -10.00 -30.20
C VAL A 7 1.26 -9.74 -31.43
N ILE A 8 0.02 -10.22 -31.42
CA ILE A 8 -1.00 -9.97 -32.44
C ILE A 8 -1.95 -8.91 -31.91
N MET A 9 -1.87 -7.72 -32.50
CA MET A 9 -2.85 -6.64 -32.33
C MET A 9 -4.14 -7.00 -33.10
N ALA A 10 -5.29 -7.05 -32.43
CA ALA A 10 -6.60 -7.11 -33.04
C ALA A 10 -7.30 -5.77 -32.91
N ALA A 11 -7.45 -5.08 -34.05
CA ALA A 11 -8.24 -3.87 -34.16
C ALA A 11 -9.72 -4.22 -34.29
N ALA A 12 -10.60 -3.67 -33.48
CA ALA A 12 -12.04 -3.77 -33.58
C ALA A 12 -12.63 -2.48 -34.20
N ILE A 13 -13.32 -2.66 -35.32
CA ILE A 13 -14.02 -1.63 -36.11
C ILE A 13 -15.39 -1.37 -35.50
N MET A 14 -15.72 -0.12 -35.22
CA MET A 14 -17.09 0.35 -34.95
C MET A 14 -17.93 0.37 -36.23
N ALA A 15 -19.17 -0.12 -36.15
CA ALA A 15 -20.25 0.25 -37.06
C ALA A 15 -21.51 0.58 -36.25
N ALA A 16 -21.92 1.83 -36.33
CA ALA A 16 -23.22 2.30 -35.86
C ALA A 16 -24.30 2.04 -36.91
N MET A 17 -25.48 1.59 -36.49
CA MET A 17 -26.72 1.86 -37.24
C MET A 17 -27.93 2.00 -36.30
N THR A 18 -28.58 3.13 -36.46
CA THR A 18 -29.87 3.58 -35.94
C THR A 18 -31.05 2.86 -36.65
N ALA A 19 -32.14 2.53 -35.91
CA ALA A 19 -33.49 3.05 -36.15
C ALA A 19 -34.62 2.22 -35.50
N CYS A 20 -35.43 2.92 -34.75
CA CYS A 20 -36.90 2.92 -34.56
C CYS A 20 -37.78 1.65 -34.70
N GLY A 21 -38.68 1.48 -33.71
CA GLY A 21 -40.07 1.02 -33.97
C GLY A 21 -40.65 0.00 -32.99
N GLY A 22 -41.36 0.40 -32.07
CA GLY A 22 -42.63 0.15 -31.42
C GLY A 22 -43.21 -1.26 -31.21
N THR A 23 -43.92 -1.32 -30.08
CA THR A 23 -45.04 -2.13 -29.62
C THR A 23 -44.79 -3.42 -28.82
N GLN A 24 -45.31 -3.34 -27.58
CA GLN A 24 -45.65 -4.41 -26.62
C GLN A 24 -47.02 -5.03 -26.94
N PRO A 25 -47.56 -6.05 -26.18
CA PRO A 25 -47.01 -7.12 -25.33
C PRO A 25 -47.60 -8.52 -25.62
N GLU A 26 -47.03 -9.61 -25.12
CA GLU A 26 -47.78 -10.77 -24.64
C GLU A 26 -47.02 -11.71 -23.70
N SER A 27 -47.77 -12.37 -22.85
CA SER A 27 -47.51 -13.04 -21.60
C SER A 27 -46.86 -14.44 -21.66
N VAL A 28 -45.98 -14.71 -20.67
CA VAL A 28 -45.61 -15.89 -19.82
C VAL A 28 -45.94 -17.34 -20.33
N PRO A 29 -45.09 -18.37 -20.06
CA PRO A 29 -44.84 -18.87 -18.70
C PRO A 29 -43.39 -19.35 -18.39
N ALA A 30 -43.17 -19.54 -17.06
CA ALA A 30 -41.97 -19.97 -16.39
C ALA A 30 -41.55 -21.41 -16.73
N ASP A 31 -40.26 -21.64 -16.80
CA ASP A 31 -39.53 -22.66 -16.03
C ASP A 31 -38.04 -22.68 -16.43
N GLY A 32 -37.11 -22.92 -15.47
CA GLY A 32 -35.71 -23.21 -15.81
C GLY A 32 -34.69 -22.46 -14.94
N THR A 33 -34.38 -23.04 -13.78
CA THR A 33 -33.20 -22.80 -12.97
C THR A 33 -31.94 -22.63 -13.82
N GLY A 34 -31.40 -21.41 -13.83
CA GLY A 34 -30.08 -21.11 -14.34
C GLY A 34 -29.30 -20.36 -13.25
N ALA A 35 -28.31 -21.02 -12.66
CA ALA A 35 -27.36 -20.41 -11.75
C ALA A 35 -26.69 -19.23 -12.44
N VAL A 36 -26.79 -18.05 -11.82
CA VAL A 36 -25.98 -16.89 -12.20
C VAL A 36 -24.61 -17.14 -11.59
N GLU A 37 -23.64 -17.52 -12.38
CA GLU A 37 -22.23 -17.44 -12.01
C GLU A 37 -21.88 -15.95 -11.85
N GLU A 38 -21.73 -15.51 -10.62
CA GLU A 38 -20.97 -14.29 -10.31
C GLU A 38 -19.53 -14.54 -10.72
N THR A 39 -19.11 -14.02 -11.83
CA THR A 39 -17.70 -13.87 -12.15
C THR A 39 -17.15 -12.75 -11.26
N THR A 40 -16.63 -13.10 -10.08
CA THR A 40 -15.68 -12.26 -9.37
C THR A 40 -14.45 -12.14 -10.26
N ALA A 41 -14.21 -10.94 -10.78
CA ALA A 41 -12.99 -10.63 -11.50
C ALA A 41 -11.84 -10.65 -10.47
N ASP A 42 -11.16 -11.79 -10.44
CA ASP A 42 -9.89 -11.97 -9.76
C ASP A 42 -8.79 -11.35 -10.63
N SER A 43 -8.46 -10.09 -10.36
CA SER A 43 -7.33 -9.40 -11.00
C SER A 43 -6.07 -9.40 -10.13
N GLY A 44 -6.15 -9.96 -8.92
CA GLY A 44 -5.02 -10.03 -7.96
C GLY A 44 -4.12 -11.25 -8.10
N GLU A 45 -4.65 -12.41 -8.55
CA GLU A 45 -3.90 -13.68 -8.46
C GLU A 45 -2.80 -13.87 -9.53
N ALA A 46 -2.86 -13.19 -10.65
CA ALA A 46 -1.88 -13.41 -11.74
C ALA A 46 -0.56 -12.60 -11.58
N GLN A 47 -0.58 -11.48 -10.86
CA GLN A 47 0.62 -10.69 -10.55
C GLN A 47 1.45 -11.30 -9.43
N THR A 48 0.82 -12.03 -8.54
CA THR A 48 1.33 -12.49 -7.25
C THR A 48 2.23 -13.73 -7.30
N GLU A 49 2.11 -14.58 -8.33
CA GLU A 49 2.99 -15.76 -8.45
C GLU A 49 4.38 -15.41 -8.99
N ALA A 50 4.52 -14.37 -9.81
CA ALA A 50 5.80 -13.90 -10.34
C ALA A 50 6.60 -13.14 -9.26
N GLU A 51 5.95 -12.33 -8.44
CA GLU A 51 6.57 -11.58 -7.36
C GLU A 51 7.20 -12.46 -6.27
N ALA A 52 6.60 -13.63 -5.98
CA ALA A 52 7.09 -14.55 -4.97
C ALA A 52 8.36 -15.32 -5.38
N GLU A 53 8.64 -15.46 -6.68
CA GLU A 53 9.83 -16.17 -7.18
C GLU A 53 11.09 -15.29 -7.15
N ASP A 54 10.96 -13.96 -7.24
CA ASP A 54 12.09 -13.02 -7.29
C ASP A 54 12.68 -12.72 -5.91
N GLU A 55 11.90 -12.82 -4.83
CA GLU A 55 12.36 -12.59 -3.46
C GLU A 55 13.39 -13.62 -2.96
N GLU A 56 13.49 -14.80 -3.56
CA GLU A 56 14.48 -15.84 -3.18
C GLU A 56 15.94 -15.37 -3.31
N ASN A 57 16.17 -14.27 -4.03
CA ASN A 57 17.51 -13.74 -4.30
C ASN A 57 17.92 -12.55 -3.40
N TYR A 58 17.02 -12.04 -2.54
CA TYR A 58 17.31 -10.91 -1.68
C TYR A 58 17.63 -11.33 -0.25
N ASP A 59 18.55 -10.61 0.38
CA ASP A 59 18.71 -10.64 1.83
C ASP A 59 17.58 -9.81 2.45
N THR A 60 16.53 -10.47 2.89
CA THR A 60 15.36 -9.82 3.47
C THR A 60 15.50 -9.53 4.95
N GLY A 61 16.60 -9.95 5.59
CA GLY A 61 16.84 -9.82 7.02
C GLY A 61 16.36 -11.01 7.86
N ASP A 62 16.58 -10.92 9.18
CA ASP A 62 16.26 -11.99 10.14
C ASP A 62 14.82 -11.85 10.68
N ALA A 63 13.96 -12.80 10.30
CA ALA A 63 12.56 -12.85 10.75
C ALA A 63 12.41 -12.93 12.27
N MET A 64 13.41 -13.46 13.00
CA MET A 64 13.36 -13.62 14.45
C MET A 64 13.54 -12.30 15.21
N LEU A 65 13.94 -11.22 14.53
CA LEU A 65 14.05 -9.89 15.12
C LEU A 65 12.75 -9.12 15.10
N ASP A 66 11.73 -9.60 14.37
CA ASP A 66 10.42 -8.99 14.29
C ASP A 66 9.47 -9.56 15.35
N ASN A 67 8.65 -8.70 15.95
CA ASN A 67 7.59 -9.12 16.87
C ASN A 67 6.33 -9.45 16.05
N VAL A 68 5.93 -10.71 16.03
CA VAL A 68 4.77 -11.19 15.24
C VAL A 68 3.44 -10.63 15.75
N ARG A 69 3.35 -10.27 17.04
CA ARG A 69 2.16 -9.66 17.68
C ARG A 69 0.86 -10.46 17.48
N ASN A 70 0.93 -11.79 17.59
CA ASN A 70 -0.20 -12.70 17.48
C ASN A 70 -0.54 -13.41 18.80
N GLN A 71 -0.19 -12.79 19.94
CA GLN A 71 -0.42 -13.32 21.29
C GLN A 71 -1.91 -13.45 21.61
N ASP A 72 -2.23 -14.45 22.44
CA ASP A 72 -3.53 -14.64 23.07
C ASP A 72 -3.54 -14.11 24.52
N GLU A 73 -4.68 -14.19 25.20
CA GLU A 73 -4.85 -13.77 26.61
C GLU A 73 -4.53 -12.28 26.85
N ILE A 74 -4.95 -11.44 25.93
CA ILE A 74 -4.57 -10.01 25.83
C ILE A 74 -5.47 -9.04 26.62
N GLY A 75 -6.49 -9.51 27.32
CA GLY A 75 -7.44 -8.66 28.04
C GLY A 75 -8.60 -8.14 27.18
N GLU A 76 -9.32 -7.13 27.69
CA GLU A 76 -10.59 -6.69 27.10
C GLU A 76 -10.46 -5.57 26.06
N LYS A 77 -9.26 -4.98 25.90
CA LYS A 77 -9.00 -3.88 24.95
C LYS A 77 -7.87 -4.26 24.00
N GLU A 78 -8.18 -4.28 22.74
CA GLU A 78 -7.21 -4.54 21.67
C GLU A 78 -7.12 -3.36 20.71
N LEU A 79 -5.90 -3.06 20.27
CA LEU A 79 -5.62 -2.24 19.11
C LEU A 79 -4.99 -3.16 18.04
N LEU A 80 -5.77 -3.46 17.02
CA LEU A 80 -5.38 -4.29 15.90
C LEU A 80 -4.81 -3.42 14.78
N VAL A 81 -3.51 -3.54 14.53
CA VAL A 81 -2.85 -2.85 13.41
C VAL A 81 -2.99 -3.72 12.17
N ILE A 82 -3.62 -3.18 11.13
CA ILE A 82 -3.83 -3.86 9.84
C ILE A 82 -2.98 -3.21 8.78
N SER A 83 -2.07 -3.99 8.19
CA SER A 83 -1.16 -3.56 7.14
C SER A 83 -1.39 -4.38 5.87
N PHE A 84 -0.99 -3.87 4.71
CA PHE A 84 -0.84 -4.72 3.52
C PHE A 84 0.11 -5.87 3.83
N GLY A 85 1.23 -5.55 4.42
CA GLY A 85 2.31 -6.46 4.76
C GLY A 85 3.51 -6.30 3.85
N THR A 86 4.58 -6.97 4.21
CA THR A 86 5.77 -7.20 3.36
C THR A 86 6.48 -8.45 3.81
N SER A 87 7.01 -9.20 2.87
CA SER A 87 7.85 -10.38 3.10
C SER A 87 9.30 -10.01 3.45
N PHE A 88 9.74 -8.78 3.17
CA PHE A 88 11.06 -8.26 3.55
C PHE A 88 11.12 -8.06 5.07
N ASN A 89 11.86 -8.94 5.77
CA ASN A 89 11.86 -9.02 7.23
C ASN A 89 12.37 -7.73 7.90
N ASP A 90 13.46 -7.15 7.40
CA ASP A 90 13.99 -5.90 7.95
C ASP A 90 13.05 -4.73 7.66
N SER A 91 12.50 -4.63 6.46
CA SER A 91 11.49 -3.61 6.13
C SER A 91 10.26 -3.76 7.03
N ARG A 92 9.72 -4.99 7.19
CA ARG A 92 8.56 -5.25 8.06
C ARG A 92 8.82 -4.77 9.49
N ARG A 93 9.97 -5.13 10.06
CA ARG A 93 10.37 -4.75 11.42
C ARG A 93 10.56 -3.25 11.57
N LEU A 94 11.29 -2.63 10.63
CA LEU A 94 11.66 -1.21 10.70
C LEU A 94 10.50 -0.26 10.36
N THR A 95 9.47 -0.74 9.68
CA THR A 95 8.31 0.07 9.26
C THR A 95 7.06 -0.29 10.05
N ILE A 96 6.39 -1.41 9.71
CA ILE A 96 5.16 -1.87 10.38
C ILE A 96 5.43 -2.07 11.87
N GLY A 97 6.51 -2.80 12.21
CA GLY A 97 6.90 -3.04 13.60
C GLY A 97 7.15 -1.75 14.37
N ALA A 98 7.81 -0.76 13.76
CA ALA A 98 8.06 0.53 14.40
C ALA A 98 6.78 1.34 14.63
N ILE A 99 5.82 1.31 13.69
CA ILE A 99 4.50 1.92 13.88
C ILE A 99 3.77 1.25 15.05
N GLU A 100 3.77 -0.09 15.09
CA GLU A 100 3.14 -0.87 16.16
C GLU A 100 3.76 -0.59 17.52
N ASP A 101 5.10 -0.50 17.60
CA ASP A 101 5.83 -0.15 18.84
C ASP A 101 5.48 1.27 19.30
N ALA A 102 5.37 2.22 18.37
CA ALA A 102 4.97 3.59 18.67
C ALA A 102 3.53 3.66 19.23
N ILE A 103 2.61 2.90 18.64
CA ILE A 103 1.22 2.78 19.10
C ILE A 103 1.17 2.12 20.49
N GLU A 104 1.85 0.99 20.69
CA GLU A 104 1.89 0.30 21.99
C GLU A 104 2.40 1.20 23.10
N LYS A 105 3.46 1.95 22.82
CA LYS A 105 4.03 2.91 23.76
C LYS A 105 3.08 4.06 24.10
N ALA A 106 2.32 4.55 23.12
CA ALA A 106 1.41 5.68 23.29
C ALA A 106 0.07 5.26 23.94
N MET A 107 -0.35 4.02 23.73
CA MET A 107 -1.65 3.51 24.17
C MET A 107 -1.53 2.24 25.05
N PRO A 108 -0.85 2.35 26.21
CA PRO A 108 -0.50 1.18 27.05
C PRO A 108 -1.70 0.44 27.66
N ASP A 109 -2.90 1.01 27.57
CA ASP A 109 -4.15 0.36 28.01
C ASP A 109 -4.70 -0.66 27.01
N TYR A 110 -4.12 -0.72 25.80
CA TYR A 110 -4.49 -1.63 24.73
C TYR A 110 -3.40 -2.67 24.49
N SER A 111 -3.80 -3.90 24.23
CA SER A 111 -2.87 -4.88 23.67
C SER A 111 -2.77 -4.67 22.17
N VAL A 112 -1.56 -4.51 21.64
CA VAL A 112 -1.35 -4.29 20.21
C VAL A 112 -1.12 -5.62 19.51
N ARG A 113 -1.92 -5.89 18.46
CA ARG A 113 -1.80 -7.07 17.60
C ARG A 113 -1.70 -6.67 16.14
N ARG A 114 -1.23 -7.61 15.33
CA ARG A 114 -0.98 -7.44 13.88
C ARG A 114 -1.94 -8.30 13.06
N GLY A 115 -2.35 -7.77 11.91
CA GLY A 115 -2.96 -8.51 10.82
C GLY A 115 -2.54 -7.96 9.47
N PHE A 116 -2.52 -8.81 8.44
CA PHE A 116 -2.21 -8.39 7.07
C PHE A 116 -3.40 -8.58 6.14
N THR A 117 -3.46 -7.75 5.08
CA THR A 117 -4.48 -7.88 4.02
C THR A 117 -4.00 -8.78 2.88
N ALA A 118 -2.69 -8.84 2.61
CA ALA A 118 -2.13 -9.59 1.50
C ALA A 118 -1.85 -11.05 1.88
N ASN A 119 -2.74 -11.96 1.49
CA ASN A 119 -2.59 -13.40 1.76
C ASN A 119 -1.30 -13.97 1.17
N ILE A 120 -0.86 -13.49 0.02
CA ILE A 120 0.37 -13.94 -0.61
C ILE A 120 1.59 -13.63 0.26
N VAL A 121 1.65 -12.43 0.86
CA VAL A 121 2.72 -12.06 1.79
C VAL A 121 2.69 -12.96 3.03
N ILE A 122 1.48 -13.23 3.57
CA ILE A 122 1.29 -14.15 4.71
C ILE A 122 1.84 -15.53 4.40
N ASP A 123 1.42 -16.10 3.26
CA ASP A 123 1.81 -17.44 2.82
C ASP A 123 3.31 -17.53 2.55
N HIS A 124 3.89 -16.51 1.92
CA HIS A 124 5.31 -16.45 1.63
C HIS A 124 6.15 -16.41 2.93
N VAL A 125 5.82 -15.50 3.85
CA VAL A 125 6.50 -15.37 5.15
C VAL A 125 6.38 -16.68 5.96
N ASN A 126 5.19 -17.29 5.97
CA ASN A 126 5.01 -18.58 6.65
C ASN A 126 5.84 -19.69 6.03
N LYS A 127 5.84 -19.80 4.69
CA LYS A 127 6.58 -20.85 3.97
C LYS A 127 8.09 -20.70 4.13
N ARG A 128 8.61 -19.47 4.02
CA ARG A 128 10.05 -19.18 4.09
C ARG A 128 10.58 -19.20 5.51
N ASP A 129 9.89 -18.51 6.45
CA ASP A 129 10.40 -18.22 7.79
C ASP A 129 9.67 -19.01 8.90
N GLY A 130 8.56 -19.69 8.59
CA GLY A 130 7.72 -20.37 9.57
C GLY A 130 6.97 -19.41 10.50
N VAL A 131 6.87 -18.13 10.14
CA VAL A 131 6.20 -17.07 10.91
C VAL A 131 4.73 -17.03 10.52
N LEU A 132 3.84 -17.16 11.53
CA LEU A 132 2.40 -17.10 11.33
C LEU A 132 1.90 -15.67 11.59
N ILE A 133 1.31 -15.07 10.57
CA ILE A 133 0.65 -13.76 10.65
C ILE A 133 -0.81 -13.99 10.32
N ASP A 134 -1.72 -13.42 11.11
CA ASP A 134 -3.16 -13.51 10.86
C ASP A 134 -3.53 -12.63 9.65
N ASP A 135 -4.41 -13.13 8.77
CA ASP A 135 -5.17 -12.25 7.88
C ASP A 135 -6.22 -11.47 8.66
N VAL A 136 -6.94 -10.56 8.01
CA VAL A 136 -7.92 -9.69 8.67
C VAL A 136 -9.01 -10.50 9.37
N ASP A 137 -9.56 -11.52 8.71
CA ASP A 137 -10.64 -12.34 9.25
C ASP A 137 -10.17 -13.18 10.45
N ALA A 138 -8.99 -13.78 10.34
CA ALA A 138 -8.36 -14.54 11.43
C ALA A 138 -8.04 -13.64 12.63
N ALA A 139 -7.52 -12.42 12.39
CA ALA A 139 -7.21 -11.45 13.44
C ALA A 139 -8.48 -10.98 14.17
N LEU A 140 -9.54 -10.67 13.43
CA LEU A 140 -10.85 -10.28 14.02
C LEU A 140 -11.48 -11.43 14.80
N LYS A 141 -11.41 -12.67 14.26
CA LYS A 141 -11.88 -13.85 14.96
C LYS A 141 -11.10 -14.08 16.25
N ARG A 142 -9.77 -13.97 16.21
CA ARG A 142 -8.93 -14.11 17.39
C ARG A 142 -9.24 -13.06 18.45
N ALA A 143 -9.53 -11.80 18.07
CA ALA A 143 -9.98 -10.77 19.00
C ALA A 143 -11.27 -11.17 19.73
N ALA A 144 -12.25 -11.72 18.99
CA ALA A 144 -13.49 -12.24 19.58
C ALA A 144 -13.27 -13.45 20.49
N ASP A 145 -12.45 -14.40 20.08
CA ASP A 145 -12.10 -15.61 20.86
C ASP A 145 -11.36 -15.24 22.16
N ASN A 146 -10.55 -14.18 22.16
CA ASN A 146 -9.88 -13.62 23.33
C ASN A 146 -10.82 -12.84 24.26
N GLY A 147 -12.07 -12.64 23.89
CA GLY A 147 -13.05 -11.92 24.71
C GLY A 147 -12.82 -10.40 24.74
N VAL A 148 -12.23 -9.85 23.68
CA VAL A 148 -12.06 -8.42 23.52
C VAL A 148 -13.43 -7.73 23.49
N LYS A 149 -13.57 -6.65 24.25
CA LYS A 149 -14.81 -5.84 24.31
C LYS A 149 -14.65 -4.55 23.55
N THR A 150 -13.48 -3.94 23.64
CA THR A 150 -13.16 -2.69 22.91
C THR A 150 -12.08 -2.96 21.89
N LEU A 151 -12.43 -2.89 20.63
CA LEU A 151 -11.54 -3.12 19.49
C LEU A 151 -11.33 -1.82 18.72
N VAL A 152 -10.08 -1.38 18.65
CA VAL A 152 -9.65 -0.28 17.79
C VAL A 152 -8.81 -0.89 16.66
N ILE A 153 -9.15 -0.58 15.43
CA ILE A 153 -8.39 -0.99 14.25
C ILE A 153 -7.62 0.22 13.73
N GLN A 154 -6.30 0.08 13.56
CA GLN A 154 -5.48 1.09 12.90
C GLN A 154 -4.90 0.52 11.61
N PRO A 155 -5.48 0.87 10.45
CA PRO A 155 -4.88 0.53 9.17
C PRO A 155 -3.61 1.34 8.92
N THR A 156 -2.53 0.70 8.46
CA THR A 156 -1.30 1.40 8.04
C THR A 156 -1.28 1.72 6.54
N HIS A 157 -2.43 1.68 5.91
CA HIS A 157 -2.56 2.05 4.50
C HIS A 157 -2.20 3.52 4.26
N LEU A 158 -1.64 3.81 3.09
CA LEU A 158 -1.26 5.17 2.72
C LEU A 158 -2.49 6.06 2.48
N MET A 159 -3.57 5.48 1.96
CA MET A 159 -4.75 6.21 1.48
C MET A 159 -6.06 5.45 1.73
N ASN A 160 -7.17 6.15 1.62
CA ASN A 160 -8.50 5.55 1.57
C ASN A 160 -8.72 4.94 0.16
N GLY A 161 -8.16 3.76 -0.05
CA GLY A 161 -8.23 2.98 -1.28
C GLY A 161 -9.12 1.74 -1.15
N LEU A 162 -9.01 0.84 -2.13
CA LEU A 162 -9.81 -0.40 -2.19
C LEU A 162 -9.57 -1.26 -0.95
N GLU A 163 -8.32 -1.51 -0.60
CA GLU A 163 -7.93 -2.36 0.56
C GLU A 163 -8.42 -1.80 1.89
N TYR A 164 -8.24 -0.48 2.13
CA TYR A 164 -8.79 0.16 3.33
C TYR A 164 -10.30 -0.03 3.42
N ASN A 165 -11.02 0.14 2.31
CA ASN A 165 -12.47 -0.04 2.26
C ASN A 165 -12.88 -1.50 2.50
N ASP A 166 -12.09 -2.47 2.08
CA ASP A 166 -12.35 -3.89 2.32
C ASP A 166 -12.12 -4.23 3.81
N VAL A 167 -11.08 -3.72 4.43
CA VAL A 167 -10.91 -3.80 5.90
C VAL A 167 -12.13 -3.22 6.62
N CYS A 168 -12.61 -2.04 6.21
CA CYS A 168 -13.81 -1.44 6.81
C CYS A 168 -15.05 -2.34 6.69
N LYS A 169 -15.24 -3.01 5.55
CA LYS A 169 -16.35 -3.95 5.33
C LYS A 169 -16.22 -5.20 6.21
N GLN A 170 -15.02 -5.79 6.30
CA GLN A 170 -14.76 -6.97 7.14
C GLN A 170 -15.00 -6.65 8.61
N VAL A 171 -14.51 -5.52 9.11
CA VAL A 171 -14.76 -5.06 10.47
C VAL A 171 -16.25 -4.83 10.72
N ALA A 172 -16.96 -4.18 9.80
CA ALA A 172 -18.40 -3.92 9.94
C ALA A 172 -19.21 -5.21 10.01
N ALA A 173 -18.79 -6.27 9.30
CA ALA A 173 -19.49 -7.56 9.30
C ALA A 173 -19.44 -8.29 10.65
N VAL A 174 -18.48 -8.00 11.51
CA VAL A 174 -18.28 -8.67 12.81
C VAL A 174 -18.44 -7.73 14.01
N SER A 175 -18.72 -6.45 13.77
CA SER A 175 -18.76 -5.40 14.82
C SER A 175 -19.72 -5.70 15.96
N ASP A 176 -20.85 -6.39 15.69
CA ASP A 176 -21.82 -6.80 16.72
C ASP A 176 -21.25 -7.77 17.77
N GLY A 177 -20.10 -8.37 17.50
CA GLY A 177 -19.36 -9.24 18.41
C GLY A 177 -18.60 -8.51 19.53
N PHE A 178 -18.51 -7.18 19.46
CA PHE A 178 -17.76 -6.35 20.40
C PHE A 178 -18.66 -5.30 21.04
N GLU A 179 -18.32 -4.82 22.24
CA GLU A 179 -19.07 -3.73 22.88
C GLU A 179 -18.80 -2.38 22.22
N LYS A 180 -17.56 -2.18 21.76
CA LYS A 180 -17.10 -0.95 21.10
C LYS A 180 -16.11 -1.29 20.00
N VAL A 181 -16.30 -0.71 18.81
CA VAL A 181 -15.42 -0.83 17.66
C VAL A 181 -15.18 0.53 17.04
N ALA A 182 -13.91 0.83 16.70
CA ALA A 182 -13.55 2.01 15.92
C ALA A 182 -12.45 1.67 14.94
N ILE A 183 -12.40 2.39 13.81
CA ILE A 183 -11.38 2.26 12.77
C ILE A 183 -10.70 3.62 12.63
N GLY A 184 -9.36 3.62 12.67
CA GLY A 184 -8.54 4.80 12.41
C GLY A 184 -8.45 5.11 10.91
N GLU A 185 -8.14 6.34 10.62
CA GLU A 185 -7.93 6.81 9.24
C GLU A 185 -6.58 6.31 8.69
N PRO A 186 -6.46 6.14 7.36
CA PRO A 186 -5.17 5.91 6.71
C PRO A 186 -4.29 7.17 6.74
N LEU A 187 -3.01 7.05 6.34
CA LEU A 187 -2.01 8.11 6.53
C LEU A 187 -2.40 9.45 5.88
N LEU A 188 -2.82 9.43 4.62
CA LEU A 188 -3.12 10.63 3.82
C LEU A 188 -4.64 10.85 3.73
N THR A 189 -5.23 11.38 4.77
CA THR A 189 -6.68 11.64 4.84
C THR A 189 -6.99 13.13 4.83
N SER A 190 -6.39 13.91 5.71
CA SER A 190 -6.62 15.35 5.84
C SER A 190 -5.52 16.19 5.18
N ASP A 191 -5.78 17.49 4.95
CA ASP A 191 -4.76 18.40 4.46
C ASP A 191 -3.60 18.57 5.46
N ASP A 192 -3.87 18.44 6.77
CA ASP A 192 -2.81 18.44 7.80
C ASP A 192 -1.89 17.23 7.66
N ASP A 193 -2.44 16.06 7.40
CA ASP A 193 -1.64 14.85 7.15
C ASP A 193 -0.73 15.03 5.94
N PHE A 194 -1.27 15.57 4.83
CA PHE A 194 -0.46 15.85 3.64
C PHE A 194 0.68 16.81 3.93
N ASN A 195 0.44 17.92 4.64
CA ASN A 195 1.46 18.89 5.00
C ASN A 195 2.54 18.27 5.91
N ARG A 196 2.15 17.42 6.84
CA ARG A 196 3.09 16.76 7.75
C ARG A 196 3.91 15.68 7.06
N VAL A 197 3.28 14.89 6.17
CA VAL A 197 3.99 13.89 5.36
C VAL A 197 4.94 14.56 4.39
N GLU A 198 4.52 15.63 3.70
CA GLU A 198 5.41 16.45 2.85
C GLU A 198 6.64 16.90 3.64
N LYS A 199 6.41 17.55 4.79
CA LYS A 199 7.51 18.00 5.63
C LYS A 199 8.42 16.85 6.07
N ALA A 200 7.86 15.71 6.44
CA ALA A 200 8.62 14.54 6.88
C ALA A 200 9.53 14.00 5.76
N ILE A 201 9.02 13.86 4.53
CA ILE A 201 9.82 13.36 3.40
C ILE A 201 10.87 14.37 2.93
N VAL A 202 10.56 15.67 2.98
CA VAL A 202 11.51 16.73 2.66
C VAL A 202 12.64 16.81 3.70
N ASP A 203 12.30 16.82 4.99
CA ASP A 203 13.31 16.82 6.06
C ASP A 203 14.21 15.57 5.98
N TRP A 204 13.62 14.42 5.61
CA TRP A 204 14.33 13.14 5.56
C TRP A 204 15.29 13.02 4.37
N THR A 205 15.01 13.76 3.29
CA THR A 205 15.86 13.82 2.09
C THR A 205 16.70 15.08 1.98
N ALA A 206 16.67 15.97 2.98
CA ALA A 206 17.33 17.27 2.95
C ALA A 206 18.86 17.19 2.70
N GLU A 207 19.53 16.12 3.14
CA GLU A 207 20.97 15.94 2.88
C GLU A 207 21.31 15.72 1.40
N TYR A 208 20.33 15.31 0.60
CA TYR A 208 20.47 15.10 -0.84
C TYR A 208 20.09 16.33 -1.67
N ASP A 209 19.44 17.31 -1.05
CA ASP A 209 18.95 18.53 -1.73
C ASP A 209 20.07 19.57 -1.85
N ASP A 210 20.89 19.42 -2.88
CA ASP A 210 22.02 20.30 -3.20
C ASP A 210 21.73 21.25 -4.38
N GLY A 211 20.47 21.32 -4.84
CA GLY A 211 20.04 22.10 -6.00
C GLY A 211 20.43 21.52 -7.36
N LYS A 212 21.14 20.37 -7.40
CA LYS A 212 21.53 19.64 -8.62
C LYS A 212 21.02 18.20 -8.62
N THR A 213 20.39 17.78 -7.54
CA THR A 213 19.79 16.46 -7.36
C THR A 213 18.30 16.57 -7.56
N ALA A 214 17.73 15.72 -8.42
CA ALA A 214 16.29 15.45 -8.47
C ALA A 214 15.96 14.38 -7.43
N ILE A 215 15.02 14.64 -6.56
CA ILE A 215 14.53 13.71 -5.54
C ILE A 215 13.19 13.18 -6.04
N CYS A 216 13.12 11.88 -6.30
CA CYS A 216 11.98 11.24 -6.93
C CYS A 216 11.38 10.19 -6.00
N PHE A 217 10.13 10.39 -5.65
CA PHE A 217 9.36 9.47 -4.84
C PHE A 217 8.52 8.53 -5.71
N MET A 218 8.63 7.24 -5.46
CA MET A 218 7.89 6.20 -6.16
C MET A 218 6.78 5.64 -5.28
N GLY A 219 5.52 5.92 -5.64
CA GLY A 219 4.35 5.28 -5.06
C GLY A 219 3.95 4.03 -5.81
N HIS A 220 3.07 3.21 -5.23
CA HIS A 220 2.52 2.03 -5.91
C HIS A 220 1.65 2.46 -7.11
N GLY A 221 0.68 3.31 -6.86
CA GLY A 221 -0.34 3.67 -7.85
C GLY A 221 -1.59 2.78 -7.69
N THR A 222 -2.69 3.21 -8.27
CA THR A 222 -3.95 2.45 -8.32
C THR A 222 -4.85 2.99 -9.42
N GLU A 223 -5.72 2.14 -9.98
CA GLU A 223 -6.76 2.57 -10.91
C GLU A 223 -7.95 3.27 -10.21
N ALA A 224 -8.02 3.25 -8.88
CA ALA A 224 -9.08 3.89 -8.13
C ALA A 224 -8.91 5.42 -8.04
N ASP A 225 -9.99 6.14 -7.75
CA ASP A 225 -9.98 7.61 -7.59
C ASP A 225 -8.98 8.08 -6.50
N SER A 226 -8.68 7.22 -5.52
CA SER A 226 -7.68 7.48 -4.48
C SER A 226 -6.27 7.71 -5.02
N ASN A 227 -5.98 7.32 -6.26
CA ASN A 227 -4.71 7.62 -6.93
C ASN A 227 -4.40 9.13 -6.99
N ALA A 228 -5.42 9.98 -6.90
CA ALA A 228 -5.27 11.43 -6.88
C ALA A 228 -4.34 11.96 -5.77
N ILE A 229 -4.06 11.17 -4.73
CA ILE A 229 -3.14 11.56 -3.65
C ILE A 229 -1.72 11.84 -4.15
N TYR A 230 -1.25 11.12 -5.16
CA TYR A 230 0.10 11.31 -5.71
C TYR A 230 0.25 12.64 -6.41
N GLN A 231 -0.75 13.03 -7.22
CA GLN A 231 -0.76 14.36 -7.82
C GLN A 231 -0.94 15.44 -6.76
N LYS A 232 -1.78 15.25 -5.75
CA LYS A 232 -1.94 16.20 -4.64
C LYS A 232 -0.62 16.41 -3.89
N MET A 233 0.15 15.36 -3.61
CA MET A 233 1.46 15.47 -2.98
C MET A 233 2.45 16.22 -3.89
N GLN A 234 2.46 15.93 -5.20
CA GLN A 234 3.29 16.66 -6.16
C GLN A 234 2.94 18.16 -6.20
N ASP A 235 1.65 18.49 -6.20
CA ASP A 235 1.18 19.87 -6.24
C ASP A 235 1.57 20.63 -4.97
N LEU A 236 1.52 19.99 -3.82
CA LEU A 236 1.93 20.53 -2.53
C LEU A 236 3.43 20.83 -2.53
N LEU A 237 4.27 19.85 -2.83
CA LEU A 237 5.74 20.02 -2.95
C LEU A 237 6.11 21.17 -3.88
N THR A 238 5.45 21.24 -5.04
CA THR A 238 5.68 22.31 -6.01
C THR A 238 5.22 23.66 -5.48
N GLY A 239 4.07 23.70 -4.80
CA GLY A 239 3.48 24.91 -4.21
C GLY A 239 4.35 25.51 -3.12
N ASP A 240 5.00 24.69 -2.32
CA ASP A 240 5.90 25.09 -1.23
C ASP A 240 7.33 25.34 -1.70
N GLY A 241 7.58 25.20 -3.02
CA GLY A 241 8.85 25.60 -3.64
C GLY A 241 9.88 24.49 -3.81
N TYR A 242 9.54 23.23 -3.49
CA TYR A 242 10.39 22.06 -3.70
C TYR A 242 10.33 21.60 -5.17
N THR A 243 10.90 22.40 -6.06
CA THR A 243 10.78 22.23 -7.52
C THR A 243 11.65 21.10 -8.09
N ASN A 244 12.55 20.55 -7.30
CA ASN A 244 13.40 19.39 -7.62
C ASN A 244 12.89 18.08 -6.98
N TYR A 245 11.68 18.10 -6.41
CA TYR A 245 10.99 16.94 -5.83
C TYR A 245 9.89 16.46 -6.78
N PHE A 246 9.89 15.18 -7.09
CA PHE A 246 8.99 14.58 -8.08
C PHE A 246 8.29 13.37 -7.48
N VAL A 247 7.00 13.22 -7.77
CA VAL A 247 6.21 12.07 -7.37
C VAL A 247 5.72 11.34 -8.61
N GLY A 248 5.90 10.02 -8.62
CA GLY A 248 5.33 9.14 -9.63
C GLY A 248 4.91 7.81 -9.03
N THR A 249 4.43 6.91 -9.86
CA THR A 249 3.89 5.60 -9.45
C THR A 249 4.37 4.49 -10.36
N VAL A 250 4.34 3.24 -9.84
CA VAL A 250 4.64 2.04 -10.62
C VAL A 250 3.51 1.73 -11.58
N GLU A 251 2.28 1.65 -11.08
CA GLU A 251 1.14 1.08 -11.82
C GLU A 251 0.14 2.10 -12.38
N ALA A 252 0.35 3.41 -12.11
CA ALA A 252 -0.63 4.43 -12.48
C ALA A 252 0.03 5.73 -12.98
N THR A 253 -0.67 6.85 -12.85
CA THR A 253 -0.16 8.18 -13.20
C THR A 253 -0.08 9.07 -11.93
N PRO A 254 0.98 9.92 -11.80
CA PRO A 254 2.09 10.12 -12.73
C PRO A 254 2.98 8.88 -12.87
N SER A 255 3.34 8.51 -14.10
CA SER A 255 4.20 7.36 -14.40
C SER A 255 5.69 7.70 -14.28
N LEU A 256 6.56 6.68 -14.38
CA LEU A 256 8.00 6.88 -14.53
C LEU A 256 8.34 7.81 -15.69
N ASP A 257 7.68 7.65 -16.84
CA ASP A 257 7.89 8.50 -18.02
C ASP A 257 7.54 9.98 -17.76
N ASP A 258 6.47 10.23 -16.98
CA ASP A 258 6.08 11.59 -16.59
C ASP A 258 7.14 12.22 -15.67
N VAL A 259 7.66 11.47 -14.72
CA VAL A 259 8.73 11.92 -13.82
C VAL A 259 10.01 12.16 -14.59
N LEU A 260 10.42 11.20 -15.45
CA LEU A 260 11.59 11.34 -16.30
C LEU A 260 11.53 12.59 -17.18
N ALA A 261 10.38 12.86 -17.80
CA ALA A 261 10.19 14.04 -18.62
C ALA A 261 10.40 15.35 -17.83
N LYS A 262 9.88 15.39 -16.59
CA LYS A 262 10.06 16.55 -15.68
C LYS A 262 11.52 16.71 -15.26
N VAL A 263 12.19 15.62 -14.88
CA VAL A 263 13.61 15.62 -14.50
C VAL A 263 14.49 16.07 -15.66
N LYS A 264 14.23 15.59 -16.88
CA LYS A 264 14.96 16.01 -18.10
C LYS A 264 14.75 17.47 -18.47
N ALA A 265 13.64 18.06 -18.11
CA ALA A 265 13.38 19.51 -18.32
C ALA A 265 14.18 20.39 -17.34
N GLY A 266 14.70 19.84 -16.25
CA GLY A 266 15.56 20.50 -15.29
C GLY A 266 17.04 20.42 -15.65
N SER A 267 17.90 20.82 -14.71
CA SER A 267 19.36 20.80 -14.89
C SER A 267 20.02 19.97 -13.80
N TYR A 268 19.54 18.74 -13.61
CA TYR A 268 20.02 17.82 -12.58
C TYR A 268 21.17 16.97 -13.09
N GLU A 269 22.09 16.63 -12.19
CA GLU A 269 23.24 15.75 -12.44
C GLU A 269 23.06 14.38 -11.77
N ARG A 270 22.19 14.32 -10.76
CA ARG A 270 21.93 13.17 -9.89
C ARG A 270 20.43 12.98 -9.68
N VAL A 271 20.04 11.74 -9.47
CA VAL A 271 18.68 11.36 -9.07
C VAL A 271 18.77 10.56 -7.78
N VAL A 272 17.95 10.89 -6.81
CA VAL A 272 17.70 10.08 -5.60
C VAL A 272 16.29 9.51 -5.73
N LEU A 273 16.19 8.19 -5.57
CA LEU A 273 14.93 7.46 -5.61
C LEU A 273 14.57 6.97 -4.20
N GLU A 274 13.33 7.19 -3.79
CA GLU A 274 12.80 6.74 -2.49
C GLU A 274 11.35 6.30 -2.62
N PRO A 275 10.92 5.23 -1.92
CA PRO A 275 9.52 4.82 -1.96
C PRO A 275 8.61 5.86 -1.27
N LEU A 276 7.49 6.22 -1.89
CA LEU A 276 6.35 6.86 -1.23
C LEU A 276 5.35 5.77 -0.82
N MET A 277 5.84 4.82 -0.06
CA MET A 277 5.13 3.66 0.45
C MET A 277 5.48 3.44 1.92
N VAL A 278 4.58 2.84 2.67
CA VAL A 278 4.79 2.60 4.11
C VAL A 278 5.95 1.64 4.35
N VAL A 279 6.12 0.66 3.47
CA VAL A 279 7.18 -0.34 3.49
C VAL A 279 8.10 -0.19 2.27
N ALA A 280 9.35 -0.59 2.38
CA ALA A 280 10.26 -0.82 1.25
C ALA A 280 10.29 -2.32 0.97
N GLY A 281 9.27 -2.81 0.28
CA GLY A 281 9.08 -4.20 -0.11
C GLY A 281 9.54 -4.46 -1.55
N ASP A 282 8.80 -5.34 -2.23
CA ASP A 282 9.10 -5.82 -3.57
C ASP A 282 9.27 -4.67 -4.59
N HIS A 283 8.27 -3.81 -4.75
CA HIS A 283 8.35 -2.67 -5.67
C HIS A 283 9.56 -1.75 -5.42
N ALA A 284 9.97 -1.56 -4.17
CA ALA A 284 11.14 -0.74 -3.87
C ALA A 284 12.45 -1.43 -4.28
N ASN A 285 12.51 -2.75 -4.14
CA ASN A 285 13.71 -3.53 -4.46
C ASN A 285 13.80 -3.87 -5.96
N ASN A 286 12.68 -4.15 -6.61
CA ASN A 286 12.62 -4.54 -8.02
C ASN A 286 12.33 -3.35 -8.93
N ASP A 287 11.13 -2.77 -8.90
CA ASP A 287 10.71 -1.72 -9.83
C ASP A 287 11.50 -0.42 -9.65
N MET A 288 11.88 -0.08 -8.40
CA MET A 288 12.66 1.14 -8.16
C MET A 288 14.16 0.91 -8.29
N ALA A 289 14.72 -0.04 -7.54
CA ALA A 289 16.17 -0.20 -7.35
C ALA A 289 16.75 -1.41 -8.07
N GLY A 290 15.94 -2.24 -8.71
CA GLY A 290 16.35 -3.45 -9.41
C GLY A 290 17.27 -3.18 -10.62
N ASP A 291 17.84 -4.25 -11.14
CA ASP A 291 18.79 -4.19 -12.28
C ASP A 291 18.08 -4.44 -13.63
N GLU A 292 16.76 -4.68 -13.64
CA GLU A 292 15.99 -4.85 -14.87
C GLU A 292 15.96 -3.55 -15.70
N GLU A 293 15.82 -3.67 -17.03
CA GLU A 293 15.94 -2.52 -17.95
C GLU A 293 14.88 -1.44 -17.76
N ASP A 294 13.75 -1.78 -17.17
CA ASP A 294 12.57 -0.96 -16.92
C ASP A 294 12.45 -0.45 -15.48
N SER A 295 13.37 -0.87 -14.59
CA SER A 295 13.44 -0.29 -13.25
C SER A 295 13.71 1.21 -13.30
N TRP A 296 13.20 1.96 -12.34
CA TRP A 296 13.44 3.41 -12.26
C TRP A 296 14.93 3.74 -12.27
N LYS A 297 15.73 3.03 -11.48
CA LYS A 297 17.19 3.16 -11.44
C LYS A 297 17.80 2.99 -12.84
N SER A 298 17.51 1.88 -13.51
CA SER A 298 18.09 1.58 -14.82
C SER A 298 17.69 2.59 -15.89
N VAL A 299 16.45 3.05 -15.86
CA VAL A 299 15.94 4.07 -16.78
C VAL A 299 16.65 5.41 -16.58
N PHE A 300 16.81 5.89 -15.35
CA PHE A 300 17.55 7.13 -15.07
C PHE A 300 19.05 7.00 -15.38
N GLU A 301 19.69 5.87 -15.07
CA GLU A 301 21.10 5.61 -15.40
C GLU A 301 21.33 5.60 -16.91
N LYS A 302 20.43 5.02 -17.69
CA LYS A 302 20.46 5.02 -19.16
C LYS A 302 20.38 6.41 -19.76
N GLU A 303 19.70 7.33 -19.10
CA GLU A 303 19.63 8.76 -19.47
C GLU A 303 20.87 9.57 -18.99
N GLY A 304 21.80 8.93 -18.30
CA GLY A 304 23.10 9.52 -17.91
C GLY A 304 23.13 10.13 -16.51
N TYR A 305 22.11 9.95 -15.71
CA TYR A 305 22.10 10.42 -14.32
C TYR A 305 22.91 9.49 -13.42
N LYS A 306 23.45 10.05 -12.34
CA LYS A 306 23.95 9.25 -11.21
C LYS A 306 22.77 8.96 -10.29
N VAL A 307 22.45 7.69 -10.10
CA VAL A 307 21.28 7.28 -9.31
C VAL A 307 21.71 6.75 -7.95
N GLU A 308 21.00 7.14 -6.92
CA GLU A 308 21.08 6.57 -5.58
C GLU A 308 19.66 6.17 -5.12
N CYS A 309 19.52 4.92 -4.67
CA CYS A 309 18.24 4.38 -4.19
C CYS A 309 18.26 4.30 -2.66
N LEU A 310 17.26 4.87 -2.01
CA LEU A 310 17.05 4.82 -0.57
C LEU A 310 15.96 3.79 -0.29
N LEU A 311 16.37 2.56 0.08
CA LEU A 311 15.45 1.45 0.35
C LEU A 311 14.92 1.52 1.79
N ARG A 312 14.14 2.54 2.09
CA ARG A 312 13.50 2.76 3.38
C ARG A 312 12.03 3.13 3.18
N GLY A 313 11.16 2.53 3.98
CA GLY A 313 9.73 2.81 3.93
C GLY A 313 9.34 3.99 4.81
N LEU A 314 8.22 4.67 4.50
CA LEU A 314 7.72 5.79 5.29
C LEU A 314 7.52 5.44 6.77
N GLY A 315 7.22 4.16 7.08
CA GLY A 315 7.03 3.68 8.44
C GLY A 315 8.29 3.76 9.33
N GLU A 316 9.49 3.92 8.75
CA GLU A 316 10.73 4.16 9.49
C GLU A 316 10.81 5.59 10.05
N ASN A 317 10.04 6.53 9.49
CA ASN A 317 10.08 7.93 9.89
C ASN A 317 9.22 8.15 11.15
N GLU A 318 9.83 8.72 12.19
CA GLU A 318 9.16 8.96 13.50
C GLU A 318 7.94 9.88 13.40
N GLU A 319 7.90 10.85 12.48
CA GLU A 319 6.74 11.72 12.30
C GLU A 319 5.58 10.96 11.62
N ILE A 320 5.87 10.03 10.72
CA ILE A 320 4.88 9.14 10.12
C ILE A 320 4.30 8.18 11.18
N GLN A 321 5.15 7.57 12.00
CA GLN A 321 4.70 6.73 13.12
C GLN A 321 3.77 7.50 14.06
N LYS A 322 4.10 8.76 14.36
CA LYS A 322 3.30 9.64 15.20
C LYS A 322 1.94 9.98 14.60
N LEU A 323 1.86 10.16 13.27
CA LEU A 323 0.57 10.34 12.57
C LEU A 323 -0.33 9.13 12.77
N TYR A 324 0.17 7.91 12.60
CA TYR A 324 -0.61 6.69 12.86
C TYR A 324 -1.03 6.56 14.32
N VAL A 325 -0.17 6.95 15.27
CA VAL A 325 -0.54 7.01 16.70
C VAL A 325 -1.71 7.98 16.92
N GLU A 326 -1.66 9.16 16.32
CA GLU A 326 -2.71 10.17 16.45
C GLU A 326 -4.04 9.70 15.84
N HIS A 327 -4.01 9.02 14.67
CA HIS A 327 -5.19 8.42 14.05
C HIS A 327 -5.78 7.30 14.93
N ALA A 328 -4.94 6.42 15.45
CA ALA A 328 -5.38 5.37 16.38
C ALA A 328 -6.01 5.94 17.67
N GLN A 329 -5.39 6.99 18.23
CA GLN A 329 -5.90 7.67 19.41
C GLN A 329 -7.24 8.36 19.12
N ALA A 330 -7.39 9.03 17.97
CA ALA A 330 -8.64 9.65 17.55
C ALA A 330 -9.76 8.61 17.40
N ALA A 331 -9.47 7.46 16.81
CA ALA A 331 -10.40 6.35 16.72
C ALA A 331 -10.83 5.85 18.11
N ALA A 332 -9.87 5.62 19.01
CA ALA A 332 -10.16 5.19 20.38
C ALA A 332 -10.98 6.22 21.15
N ASP A 333 -10.73 7.51 20.95
CA ASP A 333 -11.44 8.60 21.61
C ASP A 333 -12.90 8.71 21.13
N SER A 334 -13.17 8.34 19.88
CA SER A 334 -14.53 8.38 19.31
C SER A 334 -15.51 7.41 19.96
N ILE A 335 -15.00 6.40 20.70
CA ILE A 335 -15.80 5.34 21.34
C ILE A 335 -15.66 5.30 22.87
N LYS A 336 -15.10 6.34 23.47
CA LYS A 336 -15.00 6.48 24.94
C LYS A 336 -16.32 6.56 25.69
#